data_d530d9983abd2c88c92f85446c5e6ef0
#
_entry.id   d530d9983abd2c88c92f85446c5e6ef0
#
_cell.length_a   1.000
_cell.length_b   1.000
_cell.length_c   1.000
_cell.angle_alpha   90.00
_cell.angle_beta   90.00
_cell.angle_gamma   90.00
#
_symmetry.space_group_name_H-M   'P 1'
#
loop_
_entity.id
_entity.type
_entity.pdbx_description
1 polymer ?
#
loop_
_entity_poly.entity_id
_entity_poly.type
_entity_poly.pdbx_seq_one_letter_code
_entity_poly.pdbx_strand_id
1 'polypeptide(L)'
;KAGKVSSNEQRVTSLKEVTTFKESSTPTTNSQQLTTYSGNVEIIEMDRMRKLIADHMVRSKQTSPHVTSFTEADVTNLVQWRERVKKEFEKREGTKITFTPIFIEAIVKCIKKFPLVNCSLDGDRIIVKKDINIGMATALPSGNLIVPVIKNADQLNLVGLSKQVNGLADAARNGNLRADDTQGGTFTMTNVGTFGSLM
;
A
#
# COMPACT_ATOMS: atom_id res chain seq x y z
N LYS A 1 -16.62 52.01 47.55
CA LYS A 1 -17.96 51.45 47.84
C LYS A 1 -17.97 50.05 47.24
N ALA A 2 -17.65 48.98 47.94
CA ALA A 2 -18.38 48.32 49.05
C ALA A 2 -19.65 47.59 48.56
N GLY A 3 -19.62 46.28 48.78
CA GLY A 3 -20.74 45.37 48.69
C GLY A 3 -20.25 43.98 48.31
N LYS A 4 -19.79 43.19 49.09
CA LYS A 4 -20.01 42.22 50.18
C LYS A 4 -21.35 41.48 50.07
N VAL A 5 -21.23 40.15 50.35
CA VAL A 5 -22.21 39.17 50.88
C VAL A 5 -22.61 38.13 49.81
N SER A 6 -22.65 36.85 50.04
CA SER A 6 -22.53 35.97 51.20
C SER A 6 -22.55 34.51 50.73
N SER A 7 -21.80 33.72 51.43
CA SER A 7 -21.81 32.27 51.53
C SER A 7 -23.21 31.67 51.68
N ASN A 8 -23.43 30.48 51.12
CA ASN A 8 -24.24 29.48 51.77
C ASN A 8 -23.70 28.09 51.53
N GLU A 9 -23.11 27.54 52.58
CA GLU A 9 -22.84 26.12 52.77
C GLU A 9 -24.19 25.42 53.05
N GLN A 10 -24.42 24.34 52.35
CA GLN A 10 -25.25 23.29 52.96
C GLN A 10 -24.64 21.92 52.69
N ARG A 11 -24.23 21.37 53.74
CA ARG A 11 -23.80 20.06 54.14
C ARG A 11 -24.98 19.08 54.05
N VAL A 12 -24.87 17.95 53.35
CA VAL A 12 -25.61 16.72 53.69
C VAL A 12 -24.77 15.49 53.33
N THR A 13 -24.28 14.87 54.36
CA THR A 13 -24.18 13.46 54.78
C THR A 13 -24.32 12.36 53.73
N SER A 14 -23.24 11.59 53.66
CA SER A 14 -23.05 10.13 53.61
C SER A 14 -24.26 9.24 53.23
N LEU A 15 -24.01 8.37 52.25
CA LEU A 15 -24.31 6.94 52.38
C LEU A 15 -23.39 6.16 51.43
N LYS A 16 -22.63 5.24 52.05
CA LYS A 16 -21.85 4.20 51.39
C LYS A 16 -22.80 3.15 50.82
N GLU A 17 -22.68 2.85 49.56
CA GLU A 17 -22.97 1.50 49.07
C GLU A 17 -21.87 1.08 48.09
N VAL A 18 -21.10 0.16 48.61
CA VAL A 18 -20.12 -0.62 47.86
C VAL A 18 -20.87 -1.68 47.08
N THR A 19 -21.10 -1.45 45.82
CA THR A 19 -21.53 -2.54 44.93
C THR A 19 -20.31 -3.04 44.18
N THR A 20 -19.84 -4.17 44.65
CA THR A 20 -18.82 -4.99 44.05
C THR A 20 -19.34 -5.52 42.67
N PHE A 21 -18.93 -4.91 41.59
CA PHE A 21 -19.10 -5.53 40.29
C PHE A 21 -18.04 -6.60 40.13
N LYS A 22 -18.47 -7.84 40.26
CA LYS A 22 -17.72 -9.02 39.86
C LYS A 22 -17.50 -8.95 38.33
N GLU A 23 -16.30 -8.71 37.94
CA GLU A 23 -15.83 -8.90 36.57
C GLU A 23 -15.91 -10.40 36.21
N SER A 24 -16.95 -10.74 35.48
CA SER A 24 -17.03 -12.02 34.80
C SER A 24 -16.42 -11.86 33.42
N SER A 25 -15.12 -12.03 33.32
CA SER A 25 -14.42 -12.21 32.05
C SER A 25 -14.71 -13.59 31.49
N THR A 26 -15.79 -13.72 30.76
CA THR A 26 -15.93 -14.82 29.81
C THR A 26 -15.16 -14.45 28.54
N PRO A 27 -14.16 -15.23 28.11
CA PRO A 27 -13.58 -15.07 26.82
C PRO A 27 -14.64 -15.41 25.77
N THR A 28 -15.07 -14.42 25.02
CA THR A 28 -15.91 -14.63 23.83
C THR A 28 -15.08 -15.43 22.83
N THR A 29 -15.18 -16.74 22.93
CA THR A 29 -14.69 -17.65 21.90
C THR A 29 -15.51 -17.36 20.66
N ASN A 30 -14.89 -16.69 19.70
CA ASN A 30 -15.45 -16.49 18.38
C ASN A 30 -15.53 -17.89 17.74
N SER A 31 -16.65 -18.58 17.95
CA SER A 31 -16.95 -19.84 17.30
C SER A 31 -17.12 -19.54 15.81
N GLN A 32 -16.04 -19.68 15.04
CA GLN A 32 -16.13 -19.83 13.60
C GLN A 32 -17.10 -20.99 13.35
N GLN A 33 -18.26 -20.68 12.79
CA GLN A 33 -19.18 -21.69 12.28
C GLN A 33 -18.39 -22.48 11.23
N LEU A 34 -18.03 -23.73 11.59
CA LEU A 34 -17.51 -24.70 10.66
C LEU A 34 -18.62 -24.98 9.65
N THR A 35 -18.54 -24.36 8.49
CA THR A 35 -19.38 -24.72 7.35
C THR A 35 -19.03 -26.17 6.98
N THR A 36 -19.96 -27.09 7.22
CA THR A 36 -19.84 -28.47 6.81
C THR A 36 -19.96 -28.53 5.29
N TYR A 37 -18.85 -28.75 4.61
CA TYR A 37 -18.84 -28.99 3.17
C TYR A 37 -19.20 -30.45 2.91
N SER A 38 -20.31 -30.70 2.18
CA SER A 38 -20.68 -32.03 1.73
C SER A 38 -20.33 -32.16 0.25
N GLY A 39 -19.57 -33.19 -0.11
CA GLY A 39 -19.18 -33.47 -1.50
C GLY A 39 -17.70 -33.82 -1.63
N ASN A 40 -17.24 -34.06 -2.86
CA ASN A 40 -15.83 -34.31 -3.16
C ASN A 40 -15.08 -32.98 -3.22
N VAL A 41 -14.68 -32.48 -2.04
CA VAL A 41 -13.99 -31.18 -1.86
C VAL A 41 -12.68 -31.39 -1.13
N GLU A 42 -11.65 -30.65 -1.54
CA GLU A 42 -10.38 -30.51 -0.82
C GLU A 42 -10.37 -29.16 -0.10
N ILE A 43 -10.06 -29.16 1.19
CA ILE A 43 -9.97 -27.93 1.98
C ILE A 43 -8.49 -27.59 2.14
N ILE A 44 -8.09 -26.46 1.55
CA ILE A 44 -6.74 -25.92 1.65
C ILE A 44 -6.78 -24.68 2.53
N GLU A 45 -6.09 -24.71 3.67
CA GLU A 45 -5.99 -23.56 4.56
C GLU A 45 -5.05 -22.51 3.97
N MET A 46 -5.50 -21.25 4.02
CA MET A 46 -4.66 -20.13 3.63
C MET A 46 -3.60 -19.86 4.70
N ASP A 47 -2.37 -19.61 4.26
CA ASP A 47 -1.31 -19.10 5.12
C ASP A 47 -1.63 -17.70 5.67
N ARG A 48 -0.89 -17.28 6.70
CA ARG A 48 -1.10 -15.99 7.37
C ARG A 48 -0.98 -14.81 6.42
N MET A 49 -0.01 -14.82 5.51
CA MET A 49 0.20 -13.72 4.56
C MET A 49 -0.99 -13.61 3.61
N ARG A 50 -1.46 -14.73 3.09
CA ARG A 50 -2.61 -14.77 2.17
C ARG A 50 -3.90 -14.31 2.85
N LYS A 51 -4.12 -14.66 4.12
CA LYS A 51 -5.26 -14.14 4.92
C LYS A 51 -5.20 -12.62 5.04
N LEU A 52 -4.04 -12.06 5.40
CA LEU A 52 -3.86 -10.60 5.52
C LEU A 52 -4.12 -9.89 4.19
N ILE A 53 -3.62 -10.43 3.08
CA ILE A 53 -3.85 -9.86 1.74
C ILE A 53 -5.35 -9.88 1.42
N ALA A 54 -6.04 -11.00 1.67
CA ALA A 54 -7.47 -11.14 1.42
C ALA A 54 -8.27 -10.10 2.21
N ASP A 55 -8.00 -9.95 3.50
CA ASP A 55 -8.67 -8.97 4.36
C ASP A 55 -8.45 -7.53 3.87
N HIS A 56 -7.23 -7.19 3.47
CA HIS A 56 -6.93 -5.88 2.89
C HIS A 56 -7.68 -5.62 1.59
N MET A 57 -7.75 -6.62 0.70
CA MET A 57 -8.44 -6.48 -0.59
C MET A 57 -9.96 -6.32 -0.41
N VAL A 58 -10.57 -7.11 0.48
CA VAL A 58 -12.00 -6.99 0.81
C VAL A 58 -12.30 -5.61 1.38
N ARG A 59 -11.50 -5.16 2.36
CA ARG A 59 -11.65 -3.83 2.97
C ARG A 59 -11.49 -2.71 1.92
N SER A 60 -10.51 -2.81 1.04
CA SER A 60 -10.30 -1.84 -0.04
C SER A 60 -11.54 -1.70 -0.92
N LYS A 61 -12.13 -2.82 -1.33
CA LYS A 61 -13.36 -2.80 -2.15
C LYS A 61 -14.58 -2.24 -1.40
N GLN A 62 -14.68 -2.47 -0.10
CA GLN A 62 -15.78 -1.95 0.72
C GLN A 62 -15.63 -0.44 1.00
N THR A 63 -14.40 0.06 1.09
CA THR A 63 -14.13 1.46 1.45
C THR A 63 -14.08 2.38 0.24
N SER A 64 -13.55 1.89 -0.90
CA SER A 64 -13.28 2.73 -2.08
C SER A 64 -14.03 2.23 -3.31
N PRO A 65 -14.80 3.08 -3.99
CA PRO A 65 -15.35 2.75 -5.29
C PRO A 65 -14.21 2.58 -6.30
N HIS A 66 -14.20 1.43 -7.00
CA HIS A 66 -13.18 1.11 -7.98
C HIS A 66 -13.69 1.50 -9.37
N VAL A 67 -12.93 2.36 -10.04
CA VAL A 67 -13.17 2.73 -11.44
C VAL A 67 -11.97 2.27 -12.25
N THR A 68 -12.24 1.58 -13.36
CA THR A 68 -11.20 1.08 -14.25
C THR A 68 -11.32 1.75 -15.61
N SER A 69 -10.19 2.16 -16.17
CA SER A 69 -10.10 2.63 -17.56
C SER A 69 -8.98 1.87 -18.27
N PHE A 70 -9.16 1.68 -19.57
CA PHE A 70 -8.21 0.97 -20.42
C PHE A 70 -7.73 1.91 -21.52
N THR A 71 -6.45 1.80 -21.86
CA THR A 71 -5.86 2.54 -22.96
C THR A 71 -4.74 1.72 -23.59
N GLU A 72 -4.55 1.89 -24.88
CA GLU A 72 -3.46 1.28 -25.62
C GLU A 72 -2.52 2.39 -26.14
N ALA A 73 -1.24 2.10 -26.20
CA ALA A 73 -0.25 3.03 -26.75
C ALA A 73 0.82 2.25 -27.53
N ASP A 74 1.17 2.74 -28.72
CA ASP A 74 2.31 2.24 -29.45
C ASP A 74 3.61 2.71 -28.81
N VAL A 75 4.39 1.76 -28.31
CA VAL A 75 5.69 2.00 -27.66
C VAL A 75 6.87 1.58 -28.53
N THR A 76 6.67 1.35 -29.82
CA THR A 76 7.73 0.91 -30.75
C THR A 76 8.95 1.81 -30.71
N ASN A 77 8.78 3.12 -30.77
CA ASN A 77 9.87 4.08 -30.69
C ASN A 77 10.63 4.03 -29.36
N LEU A 78 9.90 3.81 -28.24
CA LEU A 78 10.51 3.65 -26.91
C LEU A 78 11.36 2.38 -26.84
N VAL A 79 10.85 1.28 -27.39
CA VAL A 79 11.60 0.00 -27.47
C VAL A 79 12.87 0.20 -28.27
N GLN A 80 12.79 0.76 -29.47
CA GLN A 80 13.94 1.01 -30.32
C GLN A 80 14.96 1.94 -29.66
N TRP A 81 14.51 3.00 -29.00
CA TRP A 81 15.38 3.90 -28.25
C TRP A 81 16.13 3.14 -27.15
N ARG A 82 15.41 2.38 -26.32
CA ARG A 82 16.01 1.58 -25.25
C ARG A 82 17.06 0.60 -25.80
N GLU A 83 16.74 -0.11 -26.87
CA GLU A 83 17.68 -1.08 -27.49
C GLU A 83 18.97 -0.41 -27.94
N ARG A 84 18.91 0.80 -28.48
CA ARG A 84 20.09 1.57 -28.91
C ARG A 84 20.95 1.99 -27.70
N VAL A 85 20.37 2.43 -26.62
CA VAL A 85 21.11 3.05 -25.48
C VAL A 85 21.50 2.06 -24.39
N LYS A 86 20.88 0.89 -24.30
CA LYS A 86 21.00 -0.02 -23.14
C LYS A 86 22.43 -0.41 -22.79
N LYS A 87 23.27 -0.74 -23.81
CA LYS A 87 24.65 -1.18 -23.59
C LYS A 87 25.55 -0.06 -23.10
N GLU A 88 25.42 1.12 -23.66
CA GLU A 88 26.17 2.29 -23.24
C GLU A 88 25.76 2.77 -21.88
N PHE A 89 24.44 2.79 -21.63
CA PHE A 89 23.87 3.12 -20.34
C PHE A 89 24.39 2.19 -19.23
N GLU A 90 24.36 0.88 -19.45
CA GLU A 90 24.85 -0.11 -18.48
C GLU A 90 26.35 0.06 -18.23
N LYS A 91 27.15 0.33 -19.26
CA LYS A 91 28.59 0.57 -19.14
C LYS A 91 28.89 1.83 -18.34
N ARG A 92 28.12 2.91 -18.55
CA ARG A 92 28.36 4.20 -17.91
C ARG A 92 27.81 4.27 -16.49
N GLU A 93 26.62 3.75 -16.26
CA GLU A 93 25.88 3.93 -15.00
C GLU A 93 25.98 2.72 -14.06
N GLY A 94 26.54 1.59 -14.53
CA GLY A 94 26.65 0.35 -13.75
C GLY A 94 25.31 -0.31 -13.43
N THR A 95 24.24 0.06 -14.14
CA THR A 95 22.90 -0.49 -13.94
C THR A 95 22.16 -0.63 -15.27
N LYS A 96 21.24 -1.59 -15.34
CA LYS A 96 20.45 -1.85 -16.55
C LYS A 96 19.29 -0.87 -16.66
N ILE A 97 19.03 -0.36 -17.87
CA ILE A 97 17.83 0.38 -18.18
C ILE A 97 16.72 -0.59 -18.62
N THR A 98 15.65 -0.68 -17.81
CA THR A 98 14.44 -1.44 -18.13
C THR A 98 13.29 -0.48 -18.45
N PHE A 99 12.13 -1.00 -18.85
CA PHE A 99 10.97 -0.14 -19.13
C PHE A 99 10.35 0.43 -17.86
N THR A 100 10.44 -0.29 -16.74
CA THR A 100 9.84 0.12 -15.45
C THR A 100 10.24 1.52 -15.01
N PRO A 101 11.52 1.92 -14.97
CA PRO A 101 11.91 3.29 -14.61
C PRO A 101 11.31 4.36 -15.53
N ILE A 102 11.17 4.06 -16.82
CA ILE A 102 10.64 4.99 -17.83
C ILE A 102 9.15 5.23 -17.58
N PHE A 103 8.39 4.15 -17.30
CA PHE A 103 6.97 4.27 -16.94
C PHE A 103 6.78 4.96 -15.61
N ILE A 104 7.64 4.71 -14.61
CA ILE A 104 7.59 5.43 -13.33
C ILE A 104 7.81 6.93 -13.55
N GLU A 105 8.77 7.33 -14.36
CA GLU A 105 8.99 8.74 -14.69
C GLU A 105 7.75 9.37 -15.35
N ALA A 106 7.10 8.64 -16.27
CA ALA A 106 5.86 9.10 -16.89
C ALA A 106 4.73 9.24 -15.87
N ILE A 107 4.55 8.27 -14.98
CA ILE A 107 3.56 8.32 -13.90
C ILE A 107 3.82 9.52 -12.98
N VAL A 108 5.05 9.75 -12.57
CA VAL A 108 5.43 10.89 -11.73
C VAL A 108 5.07 12.22 -12.41
N LYS A 109 5.33 12.36 -13.72
CA LYS A 109 4.93 13.55 -14.50
C LYS A 109 3.40 13.73 -14.53
N CYS A 110 2.66 12.62 -14.67
CA CYS A 110 1.20 12.65 -14.64
C CYS A 110 0.66 13.02 -13.24
N ILE A 111 1.23 12.49 -12.16
CA ILE A 111 0.83 12.84 -10.79
C ILE A 111 1.07 14.33 -10.52
N LYS A 112 2.21 14.88 -10.95
CA LYS A 112 2.49 16.33 -10.84
C LYS A 112 1.47 17.19 -11.59
N LYS A 113 0.98 16.71 -12.73
CA LYS A 113 -0.05 17.41 -13.52
C LYS A 113 -1.46 17.24 -12.94
N PHE A 114 -1.74 16.08 -12.33
CA PHE A 114 -3.03 15.71 -11.78
C PHE A 114 -2.89 15.25 -10.33
N PRO A 115 -2.60 16.15 -9.36
CA PRO A 115 -2.23 15.75 -8.00
C PRO A 115 -3.33 15.03 -7.23
N LEU A 116 -4.60 15.15 -7.64
CA LEU A 116 -5.71 14.42 -7.01
C LEU A 116 -5.67 12.91 -7.22
N VAL A 117 -4.88 12.39 -8.17
CA VAL A 117 -4.67 10.93 -8.30
C VAL A 117 -3.77 10.37 -7.20
N ASN A 118 -3.05 11.23 -6.45
CA ASN A 118 -2.16 10.87 -5.34
C ASN A 118 -2.81 11.26 -4.00
N CYS A 119 -4.02 10.80 -3.75
CA CYS A 119 -4.77 11.14 -2.56
C CYS A 119 -5.30 9.90 -1.83
N SER A 120 -5.82 10.12 -0.63
CA SER A 120 -6.61 9.15 0.13
C SER A 120 -7.82 9.85 0.74
N LEU A 121 -8.83 9.07 1.12
CA LEU A 121 -10.01 9.57 1.83
C LEU A 121 -9.87 9.29 3.33
N ASP A 122 -10.33 10.25 4.14
CA ASP A 122 -10.49 10.12 5.58
C ASP A 122 -11.83 10.75 5.97
N GLY A 123 -12.87 9.94 6.06
CA GLY A 123 -14.26 10.40 6.15
C GLY A 123 -14.62 11.29 4.96
N ASP A 124 -14.99 12.53 5.23
CA ASP A 124 -15.37 13.54 4.23
C ASP A 124 -14.18 14.38 3.71
N ARG A 125 -12.94 14.01 4.06
CA ARG A 125 -11.75 14.78 3.69
C ARG A 125 -10.93 14.05 2.64
N ILE A 126 -10.50 14.79 1.61
CA ILE A 126 -9.53 14.34 0.62
C ILE A 126 -8.13 14.77 1.10
N ILE A 127 -7.27 13.80 1.37
CA ILE A 127 -5.89 14.02 1.78
C ILE A 127 -4.99 13.88 0.56
N VAL A 128 -4.56 15.00 -0.02
CA VAL A 128 -3.64 15.03 -1.16
C VAL A 128 -2.22 14.87 -0.65
N LYS A 129 -1.58 13.78 -1.02
CA LYS A 129 -0.20 13.49 -0.63
C LYS A 129 0.77 14.27 -1.51
N LYS A 130 1.72 14.96 -0.89
CA LYS A 130 2.72 15.76 -1.60
C LYS A 130 3.92 14.93 -2.04
N ASP A 131 4.30 13.95 -1.21
CA ASP A 131 5.36 13.00 -1.55
C ASP A 131 4.83 12.02 -2.60
N ILE A 132 5.66 11.72 -3.61
CA ILE A 132 5.32 10.76 -4.67
C ILE A 132 6.17 9.51 -4.44
N ASN A 133 5.56 8.53 -3.77
CA ASN A 133 6.20 7.26 -3.42
C ASN A 133 5.56 6.14 -4.23
N ILE A 134 6.31 5.58 -5.18
CA ILE A 134 5.80 4.59 -6.13
C ILE A 134 6.07 3.17 -5.64
N GLY A 135 5.01 2.45 -5.30
CA GLY A 135 5.08 1.02 -5.07
C GLY A 135 5.23 0.26 -6.39
N MET A 136 6.16 -0.69 -6.42
CA MET A 136 6.45 -1.51 -7.58
C MET A 136 6.19 -2.98 -7.26
N ALA A 137 5.13 -3.57 -7.80
CA ALA A 137 4.83 -4.98 -7.59
C ALA A 137 5.95 -5.87 -8.14
N THR A 138 6.53 -6.70 -7.28
CA THR A 138 7.65 -7.58 -7.59
C THR A 138 7.31 -9.01 -7.20
N ALA A 139 7.44 -9.94 -8.15
CA ALA A 139 7.26 -11.36 -7.89
C ALA A 139 8.48 -11.94 -7.17
N LEU A 140 8.21 -12.71 -6.12
CA LEU A 140 9.21 -13.46 -5.37
C LEU A 140 9.39 -14.87 -5.96
N PRO A 141 10.54 -15.51 -5.73
CA PRO A 141 10.76 -16.91 -6.16
C PRO A 141 9.72 -17.89 -5.60
N SER A 142 9.11 -17.57 -4.46
CA SER A 142 8.03 -18.34 -3.83
C SER A 142 6.68 -18.27 -4.54
N GLY A 143 6.55 -17.45 -5.60
CA GLY A 143 5.28 -17.16 -6.26
C GLY A 143 4.44 -16.08 -5.58
N ASN A 144 4.86 -15.60 -4.41
CA ASN A 144 4.21 -14.47 -3.73
C ASN A 144 4.60 -13.14 -4.36
N LEU A 145 3.79 -12.11 -4.14
CA LEU A 145 4.08 -10.74 -4.54
C LEU A 145 4.47 -9.91 -3.32
N ILE A 146 5.43 -9.01 -3.52
CA ILE A 146 5.77 -7.96 -2.57
C ILE A 146 5.83 -6.63 -3.31
N VAL A 147 5.55 -5.52 -2.61
CA VAL A 147 5.48 -4.20 -3.23
C VAL A 147 6.50 -3.27 -2.56
N PRO A 148 7.79 -3.34 -2.94
CA PRO A 148 8.76 -2.35 -2.51
C PRO A 148 8.42 -0.96 -3.05
N VAL A 149 8.81 0.07 -2.29
CA VAL A 149 8.43 1.47 -2.52
C VAL A 149 9.64 2.32 -2.85
N ILE A 150 9.61 2.95 -4.01
CA ILE A 150 10.57 3.97 -4.42
C ILE A 150 10.10 5.28 -3.82
N LYS A 151 10.76 5.74 -2.78
CA LYS A 151 10.42 6.97 -2.08
C LYS A 151 10.90 8.20 -2.84
N ASN A 152 10.10 9.28 -2.80
CA ASN A 152 10.41 10.56 -3.46
C ASN A 152 10.81 10.37 -4.93
N ALA A 153 10.05 9.55 -5.65
CA ALA A 153 10.35 9.22 -7.05
C ALA A 153 10.43 10.44 -7.96
N ASP A 154 9.80 11.53 -7.57
CA ASP A 154 9.80 12.81 -8.28
C ASP A 154 11.11 13.61 -8.16
N GLN A 155 11.97 13.26 -7.23
CA GLN A 155 13.30 13.85 -7.03
C GLN A 155 14.39 13.06 -7.79
N LEU A 156 14.04 11.91 -8.36
CA LEU A 156 14.98 11.05 -9.07
C LEU A 156 14.91 11.30 -10.58
N ASN A 157 16.08 11.33 -11.20
CA ASN A 157 16.19 11.24 -12.66
C ASN A 157 16.11 9.77 -13.11
N LEU A 158 16.11 9.53 -14.43
CA LEU A 158 15.99 8.20 -15.00
C LEU A 158 17.10 7.23 -14.51
N VAL A 159 18.32 7.72 -14.28
CA VAL A 159 19.43 6.92 -13.73
C VAL A 159 19.13 6.51 -12.29
N GLY A 160 18.72 7.46 -11.45
CA GLY A 160 18.33 7.22 -10.07
C GLY A 160 17.16 6.25 -9.97
N LEU A 161 16.12 6.43 -10.79
CA LEU A 161 15.00 5.52 -10.89
C LEU A 161 15.45 4.11 -11.30
N SER A 162 16.35 3.98 -12.29
CA SER A 162 16.87 2.68 -12.73
C SER A 162 17.63 1.97 -11.61
N LYS A 163 18.44 2.69 -10.84
CA LYS A 163 19.18 2.14 -9.69
C LYS A 163 18.22 1.69 -8.59
N GLN A 164 17.20 2.49 -8.27
CA GLN A 164 16.20 2.14 -7.26
C GLN A 164 15.35 0.93 -7.68
N VAL A 165 14.85 0.91 -8.93
CA VAL A 165 14.04 -0.20 -9.45
C VAL A 165 14.83 -1.52 -9.40
N ASN A 166 16.07 -1.53 -9.92
CA ASN A 166 16.88 -2.74 -9.96
C ASN A 166 17.30 -3.17 -8.55
N GLY A 167 17.75 -2.23 -7.71
CA GLY A 167 18.19 -2.52 -6.34
C GLY A 167 17.05 -3.08 -5.46
N LEU A 168 15.86 -2.48 -5.50
CA LEU A 168 14.71 -2.98 -4.76
C LEU A 168 14.20 -4.32 -5.29
N ALA A 169 14.22 -4.53 -6.60
CA ALA A 169 13.84 -5.80 -7.20
C ALA A 169 14.81 -6.93 -6.81
N ASP A 170 16.11 -6.66 -6.78
CA ASP A 170 17.14 -7.63 -6.38
C ASP A 170 17.06 -7.89 -4.87
N ALA A 171 16.86 -6.85 -4.04
CA ALA A 171 16.65 -7.01 -2.61
C ALA A 171 15.40 -7.87 -2.32
N ALA A 172 14.32 -7.66 -3.07
CA ALA A 172 13.10 -8.45 -2.95
C ALA A 172 13.36 -9.94 -3.24
N ARG A 173 14.00 -10.25 -4.38
CA ARG A 173 14.28 -11.62 -4.79
C ARG A 173 15.21 -12.37 -3.83
N ASN A 174 16.15 -11.63 -3.21
CA ASN A 174 17.12 -12.18 -2.26
C ASN A 174 16.63 -12.15 -0.80
N GLY A 175 15.41 -11.69 -0.53
CA GLY A 175 14.87 -11.60 0.83
C GLY A 175 15.52 -10.54 1.71
N ASN A 176 16.18 -9.55 1.12
CA ASN A 176 16.95 -8.51 1.79
C ASN A 176 16.21 -7.16 1.92
N LEU A 177 14.90 -7.13 1.68
CA LEU A 177 14.10 -5.94 1.90
C LEU A 177 13.99 -5.61 3.38
N ARG A 178 14.15 -4.34 3.72
CA ARG A 178 13.87 -3.83 5.06
C ARG A 178 12.36 -3.57 5.21
N ALA A 179 11.87 -3.55 6.43
CA ALA A 179 10.45 -3.26 6.70
C ALA A 179 10.03 -1.89 6.14
N ASP A 180 10.92 -0.90 6.17
CA ASP A 180 10.66 0.43 5.63
C ASP A 180 10.58 0.48 4.09
N ASP A 181 11.20 -0.48 3.41
CA ASP A 181 11.19 -0.54 1.95
C ASP A 181 9.81 -0.93 1.37
N THR A 182 8.88 -1.41 2.20
CA THR A 182 7.52 -1.80 1.78
C THR A 182 6.42 -0.87 2.31
N GLN A 183 6.79 0.23 2.95
CA GLN A 183 5.85 1.14 3.60
C GLN A 183 5.85 2.53 2.96
N GLY A 184 4.76 3.26 3.17
CA GLY A 184 4.65 4.66 2.76
C GLY A 184 4.42 4.87 1.26
N GLY A 185 4.03 3.83 0.51
CA GLY A 185 3.62 3.97 -0.89
C GLY A 185 2.39 4.87 -1.03
N THR A 186 2.37 5.71 -2.07
CA THR A 186 1.25 6.62 -2.35
C THR A 186 0.54 6.27 -3.65
N PHE A 187 1.24 5.68 -4.60
CA PHE A 187 0.73 5.17 -5.86
C PHE A 187 1.42 3.85 -6.19
N THR A 188 0.72 2.91 -6.83
CA THR A 188 1.30 1.59 -7.14
C THR A 188 1.28 1.34 -8.63
N MET A 189 2.41 0.85 -9.15
CA MET A 189 2.55 0.35 -10.51
C MET A 189 2.73 -1.16 -10.49
N THR A 190 1.93 -1.87 -11.27
CA THR A 190 2.06 -3.31 -11.49
C THR A 190 2.39 -3.58 -12.94
N ASN A 191 3.43 -4.38 -13.18
CA ASN A 191 3.79 -4.86 -14.51
C ASN A 191 3.53 -6.36 -14.54
N VAL A 192 2.52 -6.78 -15.29
CA VAL A 192 2.14 -8.20 -15.43
C VAL A 192 3.01 -8.94 -16.45
N GLY A 193 3.93 -8.25 -17.12
CA GLY A 193 4.89 -8.84 -18.05
C GLY A 193 4.24 -9.45 -19.29
N THR A 194 4.75 -10.63 -19.68
CA THR A 194 4.34 -11.33 -20.90
C THR A 194 3.14 -12.27 -20.73
N PHE A 195 2.41 -12.16 -19.64
CA PHE A 195 1.22 -13.01 -19.39
C PHE A 195 0.08 -12.78 -20.39
N GLY A 196 0.24 -11.81 -21.31
CA GLY A 196 -0.77 -11.57 -22.33
C GLY A 196 -2.13 -11.21 -21.73
N SER A 197 -2.12 -10.41 -20.68
CA SER A 197 -3.33 -9.86 -20.12
C SER A 197 -4.00 -8.95 -21.15
N LEU A 198 -4.73 -9.53 -22.02
CA LEU A 198 -5.81 -8.88 -22.74
C LEU A 198 -7.01 -8.98 -21.81
N MET A 199 -7.26 -7.92 -21.02
CA MET A 199 -8.42 -7.66 -20.16
C MET A 199 -9.28 -8.86 -19.80
#